data_0d69e9648483dda56da7a6be61109f8e
#
_entry.id   0d69e9648483dda56da7a6be61109f8e
#
_cell.length_a   1.000
_cell.length_b   1.000
_cell.length_c   1.000
_cell.angle_alpha   90.00
_cell.angle_beta   90.00
_cell.angle_gamma   90.00
#
_symmetry.space_group_name_H-M   'P 1'
#
loop_
_entity.id
_entity.type
_entity.pdbx_description
1 polymer ?
#
loop_
_entity_poly.entity_id
_entity_poly.type
_entity_poly.pdbx_seq_one_letter_code
_entity_poly.pdbx_strand_id
1 'polypeptide(L)'
;MYVERVPNRNSPPAILLRQASRDGSKIRKRTLANLSDWPQAQIDSLRRVLKGETFPDSSSALRVTRSLPHGHVAAVLGTLRSLGLDRLLSPASSRQRDLVCAMIVARIIEPTSKLATARGLGLDTASSSLGELLHLSRADEDDLYQAMDWLIDLQANIESQLAAKHLANGSLVLYDLTSSYFEGRHCPLAT
;
A
#
# COMPACT_ATOMS: atom_id res chain seq x y z
N MET A 1 35.92 5.88 -27.80
CA MET A 1 36.20 4.84 -26.78
C MET A 1 35.30 3.65 -27.05
N TYR A 2 35.76 2.44 -26.71
CA TYR A 2 34.97 1.19 -26.89
C TYR A 2 35.46 0.13 -25.93
N VAL A 3 34.60 -0.86 -25.67
CA VAL A 3 34.93 -2.02 -24.84
C VAL A 3 35.31 -3.19 -25.75
N GLU A 4 36.51 -3.71 -25.59
CA GLU A 4 37.06 -4.84 -26.36
C GLU A 4 37.26 -6.06 -25.47
N ARG A 5 36.88 -7.23 -25.99
CA ARG A 5 37.13 -8.52 -25.35
C ARG A 5 38.39 -9.11 -25.96
N VAL A 6 39.43 -9.27 -25.18
CA VAL A 6 40.73 -9.78 -25.62
C VAL A 6 40.90 -11.22 -25.12
N PRO A 7 41.04 -12.21 -26.01
CA PRO A 7 41.24 -13.59 -25.59
C PRO A 7 42.61 -13.77 -24.91
N ASN A 8 42.63 -14.51 -23.82
CA ASN A 8 43.84 -14.95 -23.14
C ASN A 8 44.04 -16.45 -23.38
N ARG A 9 45.33 -16.92 -23.42
CA ARG A 9 45.62 -18.32 -23.73
C ARG A 9 45.18 -19.31 -22.65
N ASN A 10 45.34 -19.00 -21.38
CA ASN A 10 45.12 -19.91 -20.24
C ASN A 10 44.21 -19.33 -19.13
N SER A 11 43.53 -18.24 -19.38
CA SER A 11 42.63 -17.58 -18.42
C SER A 11 41.40 -16.97 -19.13
N PRO A 12 40.35 -16.62 -18.41
CA PRO A 12 39.21 -15.97 -19.01
C PRO A 12 39.61 -14.73 -19.84
N PRO A 13 38.89 -14.42 -20.91
CA PRO A 13 39.20 -13.27 -21.76
C PRO A 13 39.12 -11.98 -20.97
N ALA A 14 40.10 -11.11 -21.14
CA ALA A 14 40.13 -9.77 -20.52
C ALA A 14 39.15 -8.84 -21.22
N ILE A 15 38.40 -8.06 -20.43
CA ILE A 15 37.49 -7.01 -20.93
C ILE A 15 38.16 -5.64 -20.69
N LEU A 16 38.51 -4.96 -21.77
CA LEU A 16 39.30 -3.73 -21.71
C LEU A 16 38.49 -2.55 -22.28
N LEU A 17 38.53 -1.41 -21.57
CA LEU A 17 38.11 -0.13 -22.13
C LEU A 17 39.30 0.45 -22.91
N ARG A 18 39.11 0.72 -24.20
CA ARG A 18 40.13 1.20 -25.11
C ARG A 18 39.73 2.48 -25.82
N GLN A 19 40.73 3.29 -26.13
CA GLN A 19 40.63 4.44 -27.02
C GLN A 19 41.47 4.19 -28.27
N ALA A 20 40.86 4.39 -29.43
CA ALA A 20 41.59 4.41 -30.68
C ALA A 20 41.84 5.89 -31.10
N SER A 21 43.02 6.21 -31.45
CA SER A 21 43.40 7.48 -32.09
C SER A 21 44.12 7.21 -33.42
N ARG A 22 43.90 8.07 -34.39
CA ARG A 22 44.58 7.98 -35.69
C ARG A 22 45.78 8.91 -35.68
N ASP A 23 46.96 8.34 -35.96
CA ASP A 23 48.21 9.08 -36.07
C ASP A 23 48.73 8.82 -37.50
N GLY A 24 48.44 9.75 -38.42
CA GLY A 24 48.67 9.56 -39.85
C GLY A 24 47.91 8.39 -40.44
N SER A 25 48.58 7.40 -41.00
CA SER A 25 48.03 6.18 -41.58
C SER A 25 47.85 5.05 -40.53
N LYS A 26 48.38 5.21 -39.30
CA LYS A 26 48.39 4.16 -38.29
C LYS A 26 47.33 4.42 -37.22
N ILE A 27 46.64 3.35 -36.79
CA ILE A 27 45.68 3.39 -35.66
C ILE A 27 46.44 2.98 -34.39
N ARG A 28 46.54 3.90 -33.42
CA ARG A 28 47.06 3.61 -32.08
C ARG A 28 45.92 3.28 -31.15
N LYS A 29 45.99 2.13 -30.47
CA LYS A 29 45.03 1.70 -29.44
C LYS A 29 45.67 1.87 -28.07
N ARG A 30 45.02 2.62 -27.18
CA ARG A 30 45.42 2.81 -25.79
C ARG A 30 44.39 2.14 -24.88
N THR A 31 44.84 1.30 -23.95
CA THR A 31 43.99 0.75 -22.88
C THR A 31 43.83 1.80 -21.78
N LEU A 32 42.61 2.11 -21.42
CA LEU A 32 42.27 3.09 -20.39
C LEU A 32 41.98 2.41 -19.06
N ALA A 33 41.28 1.24 -19.07
CA ALA A 33 40.94 0.49 -17.87
C ALA A 33 40.74 -0.99 -18.19
N ASN A 34 40.94 -1.84 -17.17
CA ASN A 34 40.55 -3.23 -17.16
C ASN A 34 39.22 -3.38 -16.45
N LEU A 35 38.22 -3.96 -17.14
CA LEU A 35 36.83 -4.14 -16.66
C LEU A 35 36.51 -5.61 -16.41
N SER A 36 37.53 -6.50 -16.37
CA SER A 36 37.32 -7.94 -16.28
C SER A 36 36.61 -8.35 -14.99
N ASP A 37 36.75 -7.60 -13.92
CA ASP A 37 36.13 -7.84 -12.62
C ASP A 37 34.74 -7.19 -12.47
N TRP A 38 34.28 -6.50 -13.50
CA TRP A 38 32.97 -5.84 -13.45
C TRP A 38 31.85 -6.83 -13.77
N PRO A 39 30.66 -6.67 -13.12
CA PRO A 39 29.47 -7.42 -13.50
C PRO A 39 29.11 -7.22 -14.98
N GLN A 40 28.72 -8.29 -15.66
CA GLN A 40 28.41 -8.26 -17.09
C GLN A 40 27.37 -7.18 -17.46
N ALA A 41 26.33 -7.02 -16.59
CA ALA A 41 25.28 -6.02 -16.79
C ALA A 41 25.82 -4.57 -16.82
N GLN A 42 26.85 -4.26 -16.01
CA GLN A 42 27.48 -2.94 -16.00
C GLN A 42 28.34 -2.71 -17.26
N ILE A 43 29.03 -3.77 -17.71
CA ILE A 43 29.81 -3.74 -18.96
C ILE A 43 28.90 -3.48 -20.16
N ASP A 44 27.73 -4.16 -20.21
CA ASP A 44 26.77 -4.00 -21.30
C ASP A 44 26.13 -2.60 -21.28
N SER A 45 25.84 -2.08 -20.07
CA SER A 45 25.39 -0.69 -19.91
C SER A 45 26.43 0.32 -20.41
N LEU A 46 27.69 0.14 -20.03
CA LEU A 46 28.78 0.98 -20.51
C LEU A 46 28.94 0.93 -22.04
N ARG A 47 28.81 -0.25 -22.65
CA ARG A 47 28.82 -0.40 -24.12
C ARG A 47 27.72 0.40 -24.80
N ARG A 48 26.51 0.42 -24.22
CA ARG A 48 25.37 1.17 -24.74
C ARG A 48 25.63 2.67 -24.67
N VAL A 49 26.14 3.16 -23.51
CA VAL A 49 26.54 4.58 -23.36
C VAL A 49 27.58 4.98 -24.37
N LEU A 50 28.62 4.16 -24.55
CA LEU A 50 29.71 4.45 -25.50
C LEU A 50 29.28 4.43 -26.97
N LYS A 51 28.14 3.80 -27.29
CA LYS A 51 27.49 3.86 -28.61
C LYS A 51 26.57 5.07 -28.78
N GLY A 52 26.44 5.91 -27.75
CA GLY A 52 25.56 7.10 -27.78
C GLY A 52 24.10 6.80 -27.42
N GLU A 53 23.82 5.61 -26.89
CA GLU A 53 22.47 5.36 -26.35
C GLU A 53 22.28 6.21 -25.08
N THR A 54 21.23 7.01 -25.06
CA THR A 54 20.79 7.72 -23.86
C THR A 54 19.89 6.77 -23.06
N PHE A 55 20.21 6.56 -21.79
CA PHE A 55 19.24 5.93 -20.89
C PHE A 55 18.11 6.92 -20.62
N PRO A 56 16.85 6.49 -20.65
CA PRO A 56 15.77 7.35 -20.22
C PRO A 56 16.08 7.81 -18.78
N ASP A 57 15.95 9.10 -18.56
CA ASP A 57 16.07 9.67 -17.22
C ASP A 57 15.12 8.88 -16.30
N SER A 58 15.60 8.46 -15.14
CA SER A 58 14.80 7.67 -14.19
C SER A 58 13.51 8.40 -13.80
N SER A 59 13.49 9.72 -13.86
CA SER A 59 12.30 10.55 -13.68
C SER A 59 11.26 10.38 -14.81
N SER A 60 11.69 10.09 -16.05
CA SER A 60 10.81 9.85 -17.20
C SER A 60 10.34 8.39 -17.30
N ALA A 61 11.04 7.46 -16.61
CA ALA A 61 10.67 6.04 -16.59
C ALA A 61 9.54 5.74 -15.57
N LEU A 62 9.29 6.65 -14.63
CA LEU A 62 8.23 6.51 -13.63
C LEU A 62 7.02 7.34 -14.04
N ARG A 63 5.92 6.67 -14.31
CA ARG A 63 4.61 7.30 -14.54
C ARG A 63 3.73 7.06 -13.34
N VAL A 64 3.24 8.13 -12.71
CA VAL A 64 2.19 8.02 -11.70
C VAL A 64 0.93 7.51 -12.38
N THR A 65 0.50 6.29 -12.07
CA THR A 65 -0.70 5.67 -12.63
C THR A 65 -1.93 5.92 -11.76
N ARG A 66 -1.74 6.18 -10.46
CA ARG A 66 -2.81 6.42 -9.50
C ARG A 66 -2.31 7.23 -8.32
N SER A 67 -3.18 8.08 -7.78
CA SER A 67 -2.99 8.79 -6.52
C SER A 67 -4.23 8.59 -5.66
N LEU A 68 -4.05 8.14 -4.42
CA LEU A 68 -5.14 7.93 -3.46
C LEU A 68 -5.06 8.96 -2.35
N PRO A 69 -6.17 9.63 -2.00
CA PRO A 69 -6.24 10.47 -0.82
C PRO A 69 -5.85 9.68 0.44
N HIS A 70 -4.94 10.22 1.24
CA HIS A 70 -4.37 9.53 2.41
C HIS A 70 -4.52 10.32 3.72
N GLY A 71 -4.41 11.66 3.69
CA GLY A 71 -4.30 12.47 4.90
C GLY A 71 -5.47 12.30 5.89
N HIS A 72 -6.71 12.30 5.40
CA HIS A 72 -7.91 12.11 6.21
C HIS A 72 -8.00 10.68 6.77
N VAL A 73 -7.58 9.66 6.00
CA VAL A 73 -7.50 8.27 6.49
C VAL A 73 -6.48 8.15 7.60
N ALA A 74 -5.28 8.71 7.42
CA ALA A 74 -4.23 8.69 8.42
C ALA A 74 -4.67 9.39 9.72
N ALA A 75 -5.36 10.52 9.61
CA ALA A 75 -5.86 11.27 10.76
C ALA A 75 -6.90 10.46 11.54
N VAL A 76 -7.94 9.95 10.88
CA VAL A 76 -9.04 9.21 11.54
C VAL A 76 -8.56 7.87 12.08
N LEU A 77 -7.83 7.08 11.29
CA LEU A 77 -7.29 5.79 11.72
C LEU A 77 -6.24 5.97 12.83
N GLY A 78 -5.41 7.00 12.75
CA GLY A 78 -4.45 7.36 13.79
C GLY A 78 -5.14 7.71 15.10
N THR A 79 -6.21 8.49 15.06
CA THR A 79 -7.04 8.82 16.24
C THR A 79 -7.71 7.57 16.82
N LEU A 80 -8.30 6.72 15.99
CA LEU A 80 -8.90 5.44 16.42
C LEU A 80 -7.89 4.60 17.20
N ARG A 81 -6.66 4.47 16.68
CA ARG A 81 -5.57 3.73 17.34
C ARG A 81 -5.07 4.41 18.61
N SER A 82 -4.96 5.74 18.64
CA SER A 82 -4.52 6.48 19.81
C SER A 82 -5.53 6.39 20.97
N LEU A 83 -6.82 6.29 20.66
CA LEU A 83 -7.88 6.03 21.63
C LEU A 83 -7.94 4.57 22.09
N GLY A 84 -7.20 3.68 21.43
CA GLY A 84 -7.16 2.24 21.73
C GLY A 84 -8.40 1.48 21.30
N LEU A 85 -9.20 2.02 20.35
CA LEU A 85 -10.44 1.38 19.90
C LEU A 85 -10.17 0.06 19.15
N ASP A 86 -9.07 -0.03 18.43
CA ASP A 86 -8.63 -1.28 17.80
C ASP A 86 -8.34 -2.38 18.82
N ARG A 87 -7.72 -2.04 19.95
CA ARG A 87 -7.43 -2.98 21.05
C ARG A 87 -8.66 -3.32 21.87
N LEU A 88 -9.62 -2.40 21.98
CA LEU A 88 -10.91 -2.64 22.59
C LEU A 88 -11.70 -3.73 21.84
N LEU A 89 -11.63 -3.73 20.50
CA LEU A 89 -12.23 -4.75 19.65
C LEU A 89 -11.52 -6.10 19.81
N SER A 90 -10.19 -6.11 19.72
CA SER A 90 -9.36 -7.30 19.93
C SER A 90 -7.91 -6.90 20.19
N PRO A 91 -7.24 -7.46 21.21
CA PRO A 91 -5.83 -7.17 21.46
C PRO A 91 -4.92 -7.70 20.32
N ALA A 92 -5.31 -8.78 19.65
CA ALA A 92 -4.61 -9.33 18.50
C ALA A 92 -5.13 -8.74 17.19
N SER A 93 -4.24 -8.56 16.20
CA SER A 93 -4.66 -8.21 14.84
C SER A 93 -5.44 -9.37 14.22
N SER A 94 -6.57 -9.06 13.60
CA SER A 94 -7.38 -10.01 12.86
C SER A 94 -8.09 -9.31 11.72
N ARG A 95 -8.48 -10.09 10.69
CA ARG A 95 -9.21 -9.55 9.55
C ARG A 95 -10.53 -8.89 9.98
N GLN A 96 -11.26 -9.53 10.91
CA GLN A 96 -12.53 -9.00 11.44
C GLN A 96 -12.34 -7.66 12.13
N ARG A 97 -11.32 -7.55 13.02
CA ARG A 97 -10.98 -6.29 13.68
C ARG A 97 -10.67 -5.19 12.66
N ASP A 98 -9.86 -5.50 11.66
CA ASP A 98 -9.43 -4.53 10.67
C ASP A 98 -10.60 -4.11 9.75
N LEU A 99 -11.54 -5.03 9.44
CA LEU A 99 -12.80 -4.71 8.75
C LEU A 99 -13.70 -3.79 9.58
N VAL A 100 -13.85 -4.02 10.89
CA VAL A 100 -14.61 -3.13 11.78
C VAL A 100 -13.95 -1.75 11.84
N CYS A 101 -12.62 -1.68 12.01
CA CYS A 101 -11.88 -0.42 11.97
C CYS A 101 -12.08 0.31 10.63
N ALA A 102 -12.05 -0.41 9.50
CA ALA A 102 -12.31 0.17 8.19
C ALA A 102 -13.72 0.74 8.06
N MET A 103 -14.74 0.02 8.56
CA MET A 103 -16.12 0.50 8.56
C MET A 103 -16.31 1.76 9.41
N ILE A 104 -15.67 1.84 10.59
CA ILE A 104 -15.70 3.03 11.45
C ILE A 104 -15.05 4.22 10.73
N VAL A 105 -13.84 4.02 10.19
CA VAL A 105 -13.11 5.08 9.46
C VAL A 105 -13.91 5.53 8.25
N ALA A 106 -14.40 4.60 7.42
CA ALA A 106 -15.20 4.91 6.25
C ALA A 106 -16.48 5.68 6.62
N ARG A 107 -17.15 5.32 7.74
CA ARG A 107 -18.34 6.02 8.21
C ARG A 107 -18.09 7.47 8.58
N ILE A 108 -16.89 7.80 9.00
CA ILE A 108 -16.49 9.16 9.38
C ILE A 108 -16.09 9.97 8.15
N ILE A 109 -15.29 9.37 7.24
CA ILE A 109 -14.74 10.11 6.10
C ILE A 109 -15.67 10.19 4.90
N GLU A 110 -16.45 9.13 4.67
CA GLU A 110 -17.36 9.01 3.52
C GLU A 110 -18.54 8.07 3.87
N PRO A 111 -19.56 8.58 4.58
CA PRO A 111 -20.71 7.76 5.00
C PRO A 111 -21.49 7.22 3.82
N THR A 112 -21.38 5.91 3.55
CA THR A 112 -22.03 5.22 2.44
C THR A 112 -22.60 3.88 2.85
N SER A 113 -23.24 3.15 1.90
CA SER A 113 -23.71 1.78 2.13
C SER A 113 -22.53 0.80 2.29
N LYS A 114 -22.80 -0.41 2.83
CA LYS A 114 -21.78 -1.47 2.95
C LYS A 114 -21.16 -1.85 1.60
N LEU A 115 -22.00 -1.96 0.57
CA LEU A 115 -21.55 -2.23 -0.80
C LEU A 115 -20.60 -1.12 -1.31
N ALA A 116 -20.93 0.14 -1.09
CA ALA A 116 -20.08 1.25 -1.50
C ALA A 116 -18.78 1.31 -0.68
N THR A 117 -18.87 1.01 0.62
CA THR A 117 -17.68 0.88 1.49
C THR A 117 -16.75 -0.23 0.99
N ALA A 118 -17.27 -1.42 0.70
CA ALA A 118 -16.48 -2.53 0.16
C ALA A 118 -15.79 -2.15 -1.17
N ARG A 119 -16.52 -1.50 -2.07
CA ARG A 119 -15.94 -0.97 -3.32
C ARG A 119 -14.85 0.06 -3.07
N GLY A 120 -15.04 0.96 -2.10
CA GLY A 120 -14.05 1.95 -1.69
C GLY A 120 -12.76 1.36 -1.11
N LEU A 121 -12.81 0.13 -0.58
CA LEU A 121 -11.62 -0.62 -0.12
C LEU A 121 -10.92 -1.37 -1.25
N GLY A 122 -11.62 -1.69 -2.33
CA GLY A 122 -11.16 -2.56 -3.42
C GLY A 122 -9.95 -2.00 -4.16
N LEU A 123 -9.05 -2.88 -4.63
CA LEU A 123 -7.79 -2.51 -5.29
C LEU A 123 -8.01 -1.56 -6.48
N ASP A 124 -8.97 -1.87 -7.35
CA ASP A 124 -9.20 -1.12 -8.59
C ASP A 124 -10.20 0.04 -8.41
N THR A 125 -11.01 0.01 -7.36
CA THR A 125 -12.13 0.92 -7.11
C THR A 125 -11.93 1.80 -5.87
N ALA A 126 -10.76 1.70 -5.21
CA ALA A 126 -10.47 2.42 -3.96
C ALA A 126 -10.70 3.92 -4.10
N SER A 127 -11.46 4.49 -3.18
CA SER A 127 -11.66 5.94 -3.04
C SER A 127 -10.58 6.61 -2.19
N SER A 128 -9.85 5.84 -1.39
CA SER A 128 -8.78 6.31 -0.50
C SER A 128 -7.75 5.21 -0.22
N SER A 129 -6.71 5.52 0.54
CA SER A 129 -5.67 4.55 0.95
C SER A 129 -6.11 3.56 2.04
N LEU A 130 -7.37 3.60 2.50
CA LEU A 130 -7.84 2.81 3.65
C LEU A 130 -7.69 1.30 3.44
N GLY A 131 -8.10 0.80 2.28
CA GLY A 131 -8.02 -0.62 1.93
C GLY A 131 -6.58 -1.15 1.89
N GLU A 132 -5.63 -0.33 1.40
CA GLU A 132 -4.20 -0.67 1.36
C GLU A 132 -3.60 -0.69 2.78
N LEU A 133 -3.89 0.32 3.60
CA LEU A 133 -3.36 0.44 4.97
C LEU A 133 -3.79 -0.69 5.90
N LEU A 134 -4.98 -1.24 5.70
CA LEU A 134 -5.53 -2.32 6.51
C LEU A 134 -5.44 -3.68 5.81
N HIS A 135 -4.79 -3.76 4.64
CA HIS A 135 -4.66 -4.97 3.82
C HIS A 135 -6.01 -5.62 3.44
N LEU A 136 -7.02 -4.77 3.18
CA LEU A 136 -8.41 -5.16 2.89
C LEU A 136 -8.81 -4.98 1.43
N SER A 137 -7.85 -4.85 0.51
CA SER A 137 -8.11 -4.56 -0.91
C SER A 137 -8.91 -5.64 -1.66
N ARG A 138 -9.19 -6.76 -1.02
CA ARG A 138 -10.02 -7.87 -1.53
C ARG A 138 -11.27 -8.11 -0.68
N ALA A 139 -11.62 -7.17 0.20
CA ALA A 139 -12.83 -7.28 0.99
C ALA A 139 -14.07 -7.02 0.11
N ASP A 140 -15.09 -7.81 0.31
CA ASP A 140 -16.39 -7.66 -0.30
C ASP A 140 -17.47 -7.25 0.71
N GLU A 141 -18.72 -7.17 0.28
CA GLU A 141 -19.83 -6.78 1.13
C GLU A 141 -20.12 -7.83 2.20
N ASP A 142 -20.01 -9.11 1.86
CA ASP A 142 -20.25 -10.22 2.79
C ASP A 142 -19.21 -10.26 3.92
N ASP A 143 -17.94 -9.96 3.62
CA ASP A 143 -16.90 -9.78 4.64
C ASP A 143 -17.29 -8.71 5.67
N LEU A 144 -17.89 -7.60 5.22
CA LEU A 144 -18.32 -6.51 6.11
C LEU A 144 -19.50 -6.95 7.00
N TYR A 145 -20.47 -7.69 6.46
CA TYR A 145 -21.57 -8.24 7.26
C TYR A 145 -21.06 -9.27 8.27
N GLN A 146 -20.20 -10.19 7.88
CA GLN A 146 -19.57 -11.15 8.81
C GLN A 146 -18.81 -10.46 9.94
N ALA A 147 -18.10 -9.36 9.63
CA ALA A 147 -17.42 -8.58 10.65
C ALA A 147 -18.40 -7.86 11.60
N MET A 148 -19.58 -7.49 11.13
CA MET A 148 -20.64 -6.95 11.98
C MET A 148 -21.24 -8.03 12.90
N ASP A 149 -21.50 -9.24 12.39
CA ASP A 149 -21.95 -10.36 13.20
C ASP A 149 -20.94 -10.70 14.31
N TRP A 150 -19.65 -10.76 13.95
CA TRP A 150 -18.57 -10.91 14.93
C TRP A 150 -18.55 -9.78 15.98
N LEU A 151 -18.85 -8.54 15.59
CA LEU A 151 -18.91 -7.40 16.51
C LEU A 151 -20.06 -7.51 17.50
N ILE A 152 -21.22 -8.06 17.10
CA ILE A 152 -22.37 -8.29 17.98
C ILE A 152 -21.99 -9.19 19.16
N ASP A 153 -21.23 -10.24 18.91
CA ASP A 153 -20.75 -11.15 19.97
C ASP A 153 -19.85 -10.45 21.01
N LEU A 154 -19.22 -9.36 20.62
CA LEU A 154 -18.34 -8.57 21.50
C LEU A 154 -19.05 -7.40 22.18
N GLN A 155 -20.30 -7.08 21.82
CA GLN A 155 -20.99 -5.87 22.21
C GLN A 155 -21.01 -5.66 23.74
N ALA A 156 -21.45 -6.65 24.49
CA ALA A 156 -21.57 -6.53 25.96
C ALA A 156 -20.22 -6.24 26.64
N ASN A 157 -19.13 -6.85 26.13
CA ASN A 157 -17.78 -6.62 26.65
C ASN A 157 -17.28 -5.20 26.30
N ILE A 158 -17.51 -4.75 25.07
CA ILE A 158 -17.13 -3.41 24.60
C ILE A 158 -17.87 -2.35 25.42
N GLU A 159 -19.19 -2.50 25.59
CA GLU A 159 -20.02 -1.58 26.37
C GLU A 159 -19.55 -1.50 27.82
N SER A 160 -19.26 -2.65 28.45
CA SER A 160 -18.74 -2.71 29.82
C SER A 160 -17.38 -1.99 29.95
N GLN A 161 -16.46 -2.19 29.04
CA GLN A 161 -15.15 -1.53 29.07
C GLN A 161 -15.25 -0.02 28.81
N LEU A 162 -16.13 0.40 27.90
CA LEU A 162 -16.38 1.82 27.64
C LEU A 162 -17.05 2.50 28.83
N ALA A 163 -18.04 1.85 29.44
CA ALA A 163 -18.69 2.34 30.64
C ALA A 163 -17.70 2.51 31.79
N ALA A 164 -16.87 1.49 32.04
CA ALA A 164 -15.84 1.56 33.09
C ALA A 164 -14.82 2.68 32.85
N LYS A 165 -14.50 2.98 31.59
CA LYS A 165 -13.52 4.01 31.22
C LYS A 165 -14.09 5.43 31.27
N HIS A 166 -15.36 5.61 30.91
CA HIS A 166 -15.94 6.93 30.63
C HIS A 166 -17.07 7.33 31.60
N LEU A 167 -17.68 6.38 32.31
CA LEU A 167 -18.75 6.65 33.25
C LEU A 167 -18.23 6.60 34.69
N ALA A 168 -18.16 7.75 35.36
CA ALA A 168 -17.85 7.85 36.77
C ALA A 168 -19.12 8.20 37.56
N ASN A 169 -19.09 7.98 38.88
CA ASN A 169 -20.20 8.42 39.76
C ASN A 169 -20.43 9.92 39.62
N GLY A 170 -21.67 10.31 39.30
CA GLY A 170 -22.05 11.69 39.03
C GLY A 170 -21.97 12.13 37.58
N SER A 171 -21.61 11.24 36.65
CA SER A 171 -21.70 11.52 35.21
C SER A 171 -23.14 11.71 34.78
N LEU A 172 -23.40 12.73 33.96
CA LEU A 172 -24.68 12.94 33.31
C LEU A 172 -24.73 12.04 32.05
N VAL A 173 -25.68 11.14 31.99
CA VAL A 173 -25.94 10.29 30.81
C VAL A 173 -27.13 10.88 30.08
N LEU A 174 -26.90 11.30 28.82
CA LEU A 174 -27.97 11.68 27.91
C LEU A 174 -28.42 10.44 27.15
N TYR A 175 -29.69 10.11 27.26
CA TYR A 175 -30.30 8.97 26.57
C TYR A 175 -31.27 9.50 25.51
N ASP A 176 -31.06 9.03 24.28
CA ASP A 176 -31.96 9.32 23.14
C ASP A 176 -32.44 8.00 22.54
N LEU A 177 -33.71 7.94 22.21
CA LEU A 177 -34.36 6.79 21.58
C LEU A 177 -34.28 6.97 20.06
N THR A 178 -33.48 6.15 19.42
CA THR A 178 -33.52 6.06 17.96
C THR A 178 -34.65 5.15 17.53
N SER A 179 -35.64 5.69 16.84
CA SER A 179 -36.67 4.90 16.17
C SER A 179 -36.21 4.54 14.77
N SER A 180 -36.32 3.26 14.41
CA SER A 180 -36.18 2.78 13.04
C SER A 180 -37.51 2.27 12.53
N TYR A 181 -37.79 2.52 11.26
CA TYR A 181 -38.98 2.02 10.62
C TYR A 181 -38.61 1.25 9.35
N PHE A 182 -39.47 0.29 9.01
CA PHE A 182 -39.30 -0.53 7.82
C PHE A 182 -40.15 0.02 6.69
N GLU A 183 -39.53 0.33 5.58
CA GLU A 183 -40.24 0.67 4.33
C GLU A 183 -40.19 -0.53 3.39
N GLY A 184 -41.25 -1.29 3.30
CA GLY A 184 -41.33 -2.47 2.43
C GLY A 184 -42.62 -3.27 2.64
N ARG A 185 -42.83 -4.28 1.80
CA ARG A 185 -44.05 -5.11 1.84
C ARG A 185 -43.95 -6.36 2.71
N HIS A 186 -42.72 -6.78 3.03
CA HIS A 186 -42.47 -8.00 3.77
C HIS A 186 -41.32 -7.83 4.75
N CYS A 187 -41.65 -7.79 6.03
CA CYS A 187 -40.67 -7.88 7.10
C CYS A 187 -41.16 -8.87 8.15
N PRO A 188 -40.51 -10.01 8.38
CA PRO A 188 -40.92 -10.98 9.39
C PRO A 188 -40.90 -10.44 10.82
N LEU A 189 -40.16 -9.33 11.06
CA LEU A 189 -40.01 -8.69 12.36
C LEU A 189 -40.94 -7.48 12.55
N ALA A 190 -41.60 -7.02 11.52
CA ALA A 190 -42.59 -5.94 11.59
C ALA A 190 -43.96 -6.56 11.85
N THR A 191 -44.36 -6.66 13.11
CA THR A 191 -45.71 -7.02 13.58
C THR A 191 -46.46 -5.79 14.01
#